data_3142f8051a59e6527e166d99dcf7b349
#
_entry.id   3142f8051a59e6527e166d99dcf7b349
#
_cell.length_a   1.000
_cell.length_b   1.000
_cell.length_c   1.000
_cell.angle_alpha   90.00
_cell.angle_beta   90.00
_cell.angle_gamma   90.00
#
_symmetry.space_group_name_H-M   'P 1'
#
loop_
_entity.id
_entity.type
_entity.pdbx_description
1 polymer ?
#
loop_
_entity_poly.entity_id
_entity_poly.type
_entity_poly.pdbx_seq_one_letter_code
_entity_poly.pdbx_strand_id
1 'polypeptide(L)'
;MQTENVSSTPPAIEMADGKRRLIDAALRLAAQGSSLSSLGLRELGREAGLNHNTFYRHFSTPAELGAAAAHEVARDVMAAMKDIRRNAARHADATVGAAEYFFDFVLQHPQLFIVSVRELHSASTLMRKALKEVIHEISIESVEQIVSLNLAPGLSQDALLQATSAITHYLFYRSLDCIEYPGEREQIVAETVHFMRAQFLGMGALQPS
;
A
#
# COMPACT_ATOMS: atom_id res chain seq x y z
N MET A 1 32.95 -45.22 -4.31
CA MET A 1 31.61 -45.17 -3.71
C MET A 1 31.31 -43.71 -3.47
N GLN A 2 30.61 -43.11 -4.45
CA GLN A 2 30.23 -41.69 -4.46
C GLN A 2 28.93 -41.58 -3.71
N THR A 3 28.83 -40.65 -2.79
CA THR A 3 27.55 -40.17 -2.24
C THR A 3 27.39 -38.72 -2.60
N GLU A 4 26.71 -38.46 -3.71
CA GLU A 4 26.13 -37.17 -4.02
C GLU A 4 25.01 -36.87 -3.02
N ASN A 5 25.21 -35.85 -2.21
CA ASN A 5 24.14 -35.30 -1.37
C ASN A 5 23.58 -34.09 -2.11
N VAL A 6 22.61 -34.35 -3.00
CA VAL A 6 21.84 -33.29 -3.66
C VAL A 6 20.73 -32.84 -2.71
N SER A 7 20.98 -31.76 -1.98
CA SER A 7 19.94 -31.03 -1.26
C SER A 7 19.11 -30.27 -2.28
N SER A 8 18.05 -30.90 -2.81
CA SER A 8 17.09 -30.25 -3.71
C SER A 8 15.94 -29.69 -2.92
N THR A 9 16.02 -28.39 -2.61
CA THR A 9 14.83 -27.60 -2.24
C THR A 9 13.86 -27.62 -3.43
N PRO A 10 12.56 -27.81 -3.23
CA PRO A 10 11.59 -27.87 -4.32
C PRO A 10 11.65 -26.57 -5.15
N PRO A 11 11.64 -26.61 -6.47
CA PRO A 11 11.81 -25.46 -7.35
C PRO A 11 10.76 -24.35 -7.13
N ALA A 12 9.58 -24.68 -6.62
CA ALA A 12 8.52 -23.71 -6.30
C ALA A 12 8.87 -22.80 -5.10
N ILE A 13 9.56 -23.33 -4.08
CA ILE A 13 9.97 -22.56 -2.89
C ILE A 13 11.12 -21.61 -3.26
N GLU A 14 12.07 -22.09 -4.06
CA GLU A 14 13.20 -21.27 -4.53
C GLU A 14 12.76 -20.14 -5.46
N MET A 15 11.74 -20.39 -6.32
CA MET A 15 11.13 -19.36 -7.16
C MET A 15 10.39 -18.29 -6.34
N ALA A 16 9.64 -18.70 -5.30
CA ALA A 16 8.93 -17.75 -4.42
C ALA A 16 9.93 -16.85 -3.67
N ASP A 17 11.04 -17.40 -3.17
CA ASP A 17 12.10 -16.66 -2.51
C ASP A 17 12.79 -15.67 -3.45
N GLY A 18 13.14 -16.09 -4.67
CA GLY A 18 13.77 -15.22 -5.66
C GLY A 18 12.89 -14.02 -6.05
N LYS A 19 11.59 -14.23 -6.24
CA LYS A 19 10.63 -13.17 -6.51
C LYS A 19 10.56 -12.17 -5.36
N ARG A 20 10.45 -12.65 -4.13
CA ARG A 20 10.40 -11.84 -2.91
C ARG A 20 11.65 -10.98 -2.76
N ARG A 21 12.83 -11.57 -2.91
CA ARG A 21 14.12 -10.87 -2.81
C ARG A 21 14.26 -9.77 -3.86
N LEU A 22 13.74 -9.97 -5.08
CA LEU A 22 13.73 -8.93 -6.12
C LEU A 22 12.79 -7.77 -5.75
N ILE A 23 11.62 -8.04 -5.19
CA ILE A 23 10.68 -7.01 -4.73
C ILE A 23 11.30 -6.20 -3.60
N ASP A 24 11.85 -6.85 -2.58
CA ASP A 24 12.49 -6.19 -1.43
C ASP A 24 13.68 -5.32 -1.88
N ALA A 25 14.49 -5.81 -2.81
CA ALA A 25 15.60 -5.05 -3.39
C ALA A 25 15.11 -3.82 -4.17
N ALA A 26 14.06 -3.96 -4.96
CA ALA A 26 13.47 -2.85 -5.70
C ALA A 26 12.94 -1.76 -4.78
N LEU A 27 12.28 -2.12 -3.69
CA LEU A 27 11.78 -1.19 -2.69
C LEU A 27 12.92 -0.45 -1.98
N ARG A 28 14.01 -1.16 -1.62
CA ARG A 28 15.20 -0.50 -1.02
C ARG A 28 15.86 0.49 -1.97
N LEU A 29 16.07 0.12 -3.25
CA LEU A 29 16.65 1.02 -4.25
C LEU A 29 15.74 2.20 -4.55
N ALA A 30 14.43 1.97 -4.62
CA ALA A 30 13.47 3.05 -4.79
C ALA A 30 13.48 4.01 -3.59
N ALA A 31 13.64 3.50 -2.39
CA ALA A 31 13.78 4.30 -1.17
C ALA A 31 15.01 5.23 -1.23
N GLN A 32 16.07 4.83 -1.92
CA GLN A 32 17.28 5.62 -2.13
C GLN A 32 17.17 6.65 -3.27
N GLY A 33 15.98 6.79 -3.88
CA GLY A 33 15.68 7.78 -4.91
C GLY A 33 15.57 7.25 -6.34
N SER A 34 15.84 5.97 -6.58
CA SER A 34 15.67 5.35 -7.90
C SER A 34 14.20 5.21 -8.26
N SER A 35 13.81 5.44 -9.54
CA SER A 35 12.45 5.13 -9.99
C SER A 35 12.29 3.62 -10.20
N LEU A 36 11.19 3.04 -9.70
CA LEU A 36 10.89 1.63 -9.89
C LEU A 36 10.82 1.22 -11.37
N SER A 37 10.38 2.13 -12.25
CA SER A 37 10.27 1.87 -13.68
C SER A 37 11.60 1.88 -14.44
N SER A 38 12.67 2.40 -13.84
CA SER A 38 13.98 2.56 -14.47
C SER A 38 15.15 1.89 -13.73
N LEU A 39 14.83 0.97 -12.79
CA LEU A 39 15.85 0.23 -12.05
C LEU A 39 16.77 -0.55 -12.98
N GLY A 40 18.08 -0.40 -12.78
CA GLY A 40 19.09 -1.18 -13.49
C GLY A 40 19.09 -2.65 -13.07
N LEU A 41 18.92 -3.58 -14.01
CA LEU A 41 18.83 -5.02 -13.68
C LEU A 41 20.07 -5.57 -12.96
N ARG A 42 21.27 -5.02 -13.27
CA ARG A 42 22.51 -5.42 -12.59
C ARG A 42 22.54 -4.94 -11.14
N GLU A 43 22.07 -3.72 -10.91
CA GLU A 43 21.98 -3.13 -9.59
C GLU A 43 20.96 -3.88 -8.75
N LEU A 44 19.78 -4.14 -9.32
CA LEU A 44 18.71 -4.92 -8.69
C LEU A 44 19.18 -6.33 -8.32
N GLY A 45 19.87 -7.03 -9.24
CA GLY A 45 20.42 -8.36 -8.98
C GLY A 45 21.46 -8.35 -7.84
N ARG A 46 22.35 -7.36 -7.84
CA ARG A 46 23.35 -7.17 -6.77
C ARG A 46 22.66 -6.91 -5.43
N GLU A 47 21.69 -6.00 -5.38
CA GLU A 47 20.94 -5.67 -4.18
C GLU A 47 20.11 -6.85 -3.66
N ALA A 48 19.54 -7.65 -4.56
CA ALA A 48 18.80 -8.87 -4.23
C ALA A 48 19.73 -10.05 -3.84
N GLY A 49 21.04 -9.94 -4.08
CA GLY A 49 21.96 -11.07 -3.95
C GLY A 49 21.66 -12.20 -4.95
N LEU A 50 21.20 -11.86 -6.15
CA LEU A 50 20.80 -12.80 -7.20
C LEU A 50 21.56 -12.51 -8.50
N ASN A 51 21.71 -13.55 -9.33
CA ASN A 51 22.18 -13.34 -10.69
C ASN A 51 21.11 -12.54 -11.47
N HIS A 52 21.52 -11.54 -12.27
CA HIS A 52 20.63 -10.71 -13.06
C HIS A 52 19.72 -11.52 -14.01
N ASN A 53 20.15 -12.70 -14.46
CA ASN A 53 19.32 -13.59 -15.27
C ASN A 53 18.13 -14.16 -14.49
N THR A 54 18.18 -14.18 -13.14
CA THR A 54 17.08 -14.61 -12.28
C THR A 54 15.89 -13.65 -12.39
N PHE A 55 16.13 -12.38 -12.70
CA PHE A 55 15.08 -11.40 -12.94
C PHE A 55 14.09 -11.87 -14.00
N TYR A 56 14.58 -12.28 -15.16
CA TYR A 56 13.74 -12.68 -16.30
C TYR A 56 12.91 -13.96 -16.08
N ARG A 57 13.18 -14.72 -15.02
CA ARG A 57 12.32 -15.85 -14.61
C ARG A 57 11.06 -15.38 -13.90
N HIS A 58 11.03 -14.16 -13.40
CA HIS A 58 9.96 -13.64 -12.57
C HIS A 58 9.26 -12.42 -13.17
N PHE A 59 9.97 -11.59 -13.89
CA PHE A 59 9.48 -10.32 -14.43
C PHE A 59 10.06 -10.05 -15.82
N SER A 60 9.24 -9.50 -16.71
CA SER A 60 9.66 -9.12 -18.05
C SER A 60 10.31 -7.73 -18.07
N THR A 61 9.89 -6.83 -17.18
CA THR A 61 10.37 -5.45 -17.09
C THR A 61 10.49 -4.97 -15.64
N PRO A 62 11.36 -3.96 -15.36
CA PRO A 62 11.40 -3.31 -14.05
C PRO A 62 10.05 -2.71 -13.62
N ALA A 63 9.26 -2.20 -14.57
CA ALA A 63 7.93 -1.66 -14.28
C ALA A 63 6.95 -2.76 -13.82
N GLU A 64 7.04 -3.97 -14.36
CA GLU A 64 6.25 -5.13 -13.90
C GLU A 64 6.64 -5.54 -12.48
N LEU A 65 7.95 -5.56 -12.17
CA LEU A 65 8.42 -5.76 -10.81
C LEU A 65 7.89 -4.69 -9.86
N GLY A 66 7.94 -3.41 -10.27
CA GLY A 66 7.43 -2.29 -9.48
C GLY A 66 5.93 -2.40 -9.22
N ALA A 67 5.14 -2.80 -10.22
CA ALA A 67 3.71 -3.06 -10.05
C ALA A 67 3.47 -4.21 -9.06
N ALA A 68 4.23 -5.30 -9.15
CA ALA A 68 4.12 -6.42 -8.20
C ALA A 68 4.50 -5.98 -6.77
N ALA A 69 5.52 -5.14 -6.63
CA ALA A 69 5.90 -4.55 -5.34
C ALA A 69 4.77 -3.69 -4.76
N ALA A 70 4.15 -2.84 -5.57
CA ALA A 70 3.02 -2.01 -5.15
C ALA A 70 1.83 -2.85 -4.65
N HIS A 71 1.48 -3.92 -5.36
CA HIS A 71 0.41 -4.82 -4.94
C HIS A 71 0.74 -5.60 -3.64
N GLU A 72 1.99 -6.00 -3.44
CA GLU A 72 2.40 -6.69 -2.21
C GLU A 72 2.27 -5.77 -1.00
N VAL A 73 2.73 -4.55 -1.15
CA VAL A 73 2.56 -3.51 -0.16
C VAL A 73 1.09 -3.21 0.15
N ALA A 74 0.25 -3.09 -0.88
CA ALA A 74 -1.18 -2.87 -0.71
C ALA A 74 -1.83 -3.94 0.16
N ARG A 75 -1.46 -5.22 -0.05
CA ARG A 75 -1.97 -6.32 0.76
C ARG A 75 -1.61 -6.18 2.24
N ASP A 76 -0.37 -5.76 2.53
CA ASP A 76 0.08 -5.55 3.90
C ASP A 76 -0.66 -4.38 4.55
N VAL A 77 -0.85 -3.27 3.82
CA VAL A 77 -1.66 -2.12 4.28
C VAL A 77 -3.12 -2.54 4.51
N MET A 78 -3.72 -3.27 3.57
CA MET A 78 -5.11 -3.73 3.70
C MET A 78 -5.29 -4.66 4.90
N ALA A 79 -4.37 -5.62 5.10
CA ALA A 79 -4.40 -6.52 6.25
C ALA A 79 -4.32 -5.74 7.58
N ALA A 80 -3.40 -4.78 7.65
CA ALA A 80 -3.26 -3.89 8.79
C ALA A 80 -4.53 -3.06 9.02
N MET A 81 -5.08 -2.41 8.01
CA MET A 81 -6.30 -1.61 8.10
C MET A 81 -7.53 -2.44 8.50
N LYS A 82 -7.59 -3.72 8.12
CA LYS A 82 -8.65 -4.64 8.51
C LYS A 82 -8.68 -4.89 10.01
N ASP A 83 -7.53 -5.15 10.59
CA ASP A 83 -7.42 -5.39 12.04
C ASP A 83 -7.75 -4.14 12.85
N ILE A 84 -7.41 -2.96 12.33
CA ILE A 84 -7.68 -1.69 12.99
C ILE A 84 -9.15 -1.38 13.03
N ARG A 85 -9.83 -1.45 11.87
CA ARG A 85 -11.27 -1.18 11.83
C ARG A 85 -12.04 -2.17 12.70
N ARG A 86 -11.60 -3.44 12.74
CA ARG A 86 -12.18 -4.45 13.62
C ARG A 86 -11.99 -4.10 15.09
N ASN A 87 -10.83 -3.58 15.46
CA ASN A 87 -10.54 -3.11 16.82
C ASN A 87 -11.18 -1.76 17.09
N ALA A 88 -11.16 -0.83 16.13
CA ALA A 88 -11.77 0.50 16.24
C ALA A 88 -13.29 0.44 16.40
N ALA A 89 -13.98 -0.56 15.84
CA ALA A 89 -15.41 -0.80 16.09
C ALA A 89 -15.72 -1.10 17.58
N ARG A 90 -14.71 -1.42 18.38
CA ARG A 90 -14.82 -1.63 19.84
C ARG A 90 -14.43 -0.37 20.63
N HIS A 91 -13.88 0.66 19.98
CA HIS A 91 -13.53 1.94 20.58
C HIS A 91 -14.63 2.97 20.35
N ALA A 92 -14.67 3.98 21.20
CA ALA A 92 -15.70 5.04 21.15
C ALA A 92 -15.69 5.82 19.82
N ASP A 93 -14.58 5.80 19.07
CA ASP A 93 -14.43 6.48 17.78
C ASP A 93 -13.54 5.69 16.81
N ALA A 94 -14.17 4.96 15.91
CA ALA A 94 -13.49 4.16 14.89
C ALA A 94 -12.69 5.01 13.89
N THR A 95 -13.10 6.26 13.64
CA THR A 95 -12.45 7.16 12.70
C THR A 95 -11.12 7.64 13.25
N VAL A 96 -11.09 8.01 14.52
CA VAL A 96 -9.85 8.41 15.22
C VAL A 96 -8.86 7.27 15.22
N GLY A 97 -9.28 6.09 15.69
CA GLY A 97 -8.39 4.92 15.74
C GLY A 97 -7.83 4.52 14.37
N ALA A 98 -8.64 4.62 13.30
CA ALA A 98 -8.17 4.34 11.96
C ALA A 98 -7.11 5.35 11.48
N ALA A 99 -7.30 6.64 11.75
CA ALA A 99 -6.33 7.67 11.38
C ALA A 99 -5.01 7.55 12.18
N GLU A 100 -5.09 7.39 13.50
CA GLU A 100 -3.93 7.22 14.37
C GLU A 100 -3.05 6.06 13.91
N TYR A 101 -3.67 4.91 13.70
CA TYR A 101 -2.94 3.75 13.27
C TYR A 101 -2.37 3.88 11.85
N PHE A 102 -3.09 4.49 10.92
CA PHE A 102 -2.57 4.71 9.58
C PHE A 102 -1.26 5.49 9.65
N PHE A 103 -1.20 6.58 10.42
CA PHE A 103 0.01 7.38 10.52
C PHE A 103 1.12 6.70 11.35
N ASP A 104 0.79 5.86 12.32
CA ASP A 104 1.78 5.01 12.98
C ASP A 104 2.40 4.00 11.99
N PHE A 105 1.59 3.41 11.14
CA PHE A 105 2.07 2.53 10.08
C PHE A 105 2.93 3.29 9.05
N VAL A 106 2.54 4.51 8.68
CA VAL A 106 3.35 5.40 7.82
C VAL A 106 4.73 5.63 8.40
N LEU A 107 4.81 5.98 9.67
CA LEU A 107 6.09 6.25 10.34
C LEU A 107 6.96 4.99 10.53
N GLN A 108 6.35 3.83 10.61
CA GLN A 108 7.08 2.55 10.63
C GLN A 108 7.58 2.13 9.24
N HIS A 109 6.90 2.57 8.17
CA HIS A 109 7.18 2.20 6.78
C HIS A 109 7.30 3.40 5.83
N PRO A 110 8.09 4.46 6.17
CA PRO A 110 8.08 5.72 5.43
C PRO A 110 8.45 5.55 3.95
N GLN A 111 9.42 4.69 3.67
CA GLN A 111 9.91 4.47 2.30
C GLN A 111 8.82 3.96 1.36
N LEU A 112 7.89 3.17 1.89
CA LEU A 112 6.77 2.65 1.18
C LEU A 112 5.88 3.76 0.62
N PHE A 113 5.51 4.71 1.46
CA PHE A 113 4.63 5.81 1.10
C PHE A 113 5.34 6.81 0.18
N ILE A 114 6.61 7.15 0.44
CA ILE A 114 7.42 8.01 -0.43
C ILE A 114 7.47 7.42 -1.85
N VAL A 115 7.78 6.13 -1.98
CA VAL A 115 7.84 5.46 -3.27
C VAL A 115 6.47 5.43 -3.94
N SER A 116 5.41 5.07 -3.21
CA SER A 116 4.06 4.97 -3.75
C SER A 116 3.55 6.31 -4.28
N VAL A 117 3.68 7.40 -3.52
CA VAL A 117 3.23 8.73 -3.95
C VAL A 117 4.05 9.22 -5.14
N ARG A 118 5.37 9.02 -5.14
CA ARG A 118 6.23 9.37 -6.27
C ARG A 118 5.82 8.63 -7.55
N GLU A 119 5.59 7.34 -7.46
CA GLU A 119 5.26 6.51 -8.62
C GLU A 119 3.82 6.72 -9.12
N LEU A 120 2.91 7.23 -8.31
CA LEU A 120 1.59 7.72 -8.77
C LEU A 120 1.72 8.82 -9.83
N HIS A 121 2.81 9.58 -9.80
CA HIS A 121 3.12 10.66 -10.74
C HIS A 121 4.27 10.32 -11.71
N SER A 122 4.73 9.07 -11.73
CA SER A 122 5.83 8.64 -12.61
C SER A 122 5.46 8.73 -14.09
N ALA A 123 6.46 8.78 -14.96
CA ALA A 123 6.28 8.73 -16.41
C ALA A 123 5.70 7.38 -16.89
N SER A 124 5.91 6.30 -16.12
CA SER A 124 5.44 4.96 -16.45
C SER A 124 3.93 4.83 -16.32
N THR A 125 3.23 4.63 -17.45
CA THR A 125 1.78 4.37 -17.47
C THR A 125 1.42 3.09 -16.71
N LEU A 126 2.28 2.05 -16.80
CA LEU A 126 2.07 0.79 -16.10
C LEU A 126 2.09 0.99 -14.57
N MET A 127 3.06 1.75 -14.05
CA MET A 127 3.16 2.03 -12.62
C MET A 127 1.97 2.86 -12.13
N ARG A 128 1.64 3.94 -12.85
CA ARG A 128 0.47 4.75 -12.48
C ARG A 128 -0.83 3.93 -12.46
N LYS A 129 -1.00 3.02 -13.43
CA LYS A 129 -2.17 2.14 -13.48
C LYS A 129 -2.19 1.19 -12.30
N ALA A 130 -1.08 0.49 -12.02
CA ALA A 130 -0.96 -0.42 -10.89
C ALA A 130 -1.28 0.26 -9.55
N LEU A 131 -0.75 1.46 -9.30
CA LEU A 131 -1.01 2.18 -8.05
C LEU A 131 -2.45 2.70 -7.95
N LYS A 132 -3.07 3.09 -9.06
CA LYS A 132 -4.50 3.43 -9.07
C LYS A 132 -5.38 2.22 -8.79
N GLU A 133 -5.02 1.05 -9.32
CA GLU A 133 -5.69 -0.23 -9.01
C GLU A 133 -5.56 -0.55 -7.52
N VAL A 134 -4.37 -0.41 -6.94
CA VAL A 134 -4.14 -0.57 -5.50
C VAL A 134 -5.02 0.35 -4.65
N ILE A 135 -5.06 1.65 -4.97
CA ILE A 135 -5.91 2.61 -4.25
C ILE A 135 -7.40 2.23 -4.36
N HIS A 136 -7.81 1.77 -5.54
CA HIS A 136 -9.18 1.31 -5.76
C HIS A 136 -9.50 0.05 -4.95
N GLU A 137 -8.63 -0.95 -4.92
CA GLU A 137 -8.76 -2.15 -4.11
C GLU A 137 -8.86 -1.82 -2.61
N ILE A 138 -8.01 -0.94 -2.09
CA ILE A 138 -8.07 -0.46 -0.71
C ILE A 138 -9.43 0.21 -0.42
N SER A 139 -9.95 0.98 -1.38
CA SER A 139 -11.24 1.68 -1.23
C SER A 139 -12.41 0.69 -1.20
N ILE A 140 -12.43 -0.32 -2.07
CA ILE A 140 -13.45 -1.36 -2.11
C ILE A 140 -13.44 -2.16 -0.80
N GLU A 141 -12.28 -2.65 -0.36
CA GLU A 141 -12.19 -3.42 0.88
C GLU A 141 -12.59 -2.58 2.10
N SER A 142 -12.33 -1.27 2.05
CA SER A 142 -12.80 -0.33 3.07
C SER A 142 -14.33 -0.27 3.12
N VAL A 143 -15.01 -0.22 1.97
CA VAL A 143 -16.48 -0.26 1.90
C VAL A 143 -17.02 -1.56 2.49
N GLU A 144 -16.48 -2.70 2.07
CA GLU A 144 -16.91 -4.00 2.59
C GLU A 144 -16.84 -4.08 4.12
N GLN A 145 -15.74 -3.56 4.69
CA GLN A 145 -15.58 -3.52 6.15
C GLN A 145 -16.52 -2.54 6.84
N ILE A 146 -16.69 -1.33 6.29
CA ILE A 146 -17.61 -0.32 6.84
C ILE A 146 -19.04 -0.89 6.88
N VAL A 147 -19.46 -1.55 5.81
CA VAL A 147 -20.77 -2.21 5.73
C VAL A 147 -20.87 -3.37 6.72
N SER A 148 -19.89 -4.26 6.75
CA SER A 148 -19.89 -5.45 7.62
C SER A 148 -19.91 -5.10 9.12
N LEU A 149 -19.30 -3.98 9.50
CA LEU A 149 -19.22 -3.47 10.86
C LEU A 149 -20.32 -2.44 11.19
N ASN A 150 -21.21 -2.13 10.22
CA ASN A 150 -22.28 -1.13 10.35
C ASN A 150 -21.79 0.24 10.86
N LEU A 151 -20.64 0.70 10.36
CA LEU A 151 -20.00 1.94 10.83
C LEU A 151 -20.61 3.22 10.21
N ALA A 152 -21.29 3.11 9.08
CA ALA A 152 -21.94 4.23 8.40
C ALA A 152 -23.34 3.81 7.89
N PRO A 153 -24.29 3.51 8.80
CA PRO A 153 -25.63 3.06 8.42
C PRO A 153 -26.35 4.17 7.63
N GLY A 154 -27.03 3.78 6.56
CA GLY A 154 -27.80 4.71 5.73
C GLY A 154 -27.04 5.27 4.51
N LEU A 155 -25.74 5.02 4.36
CA LEU A 155 -25.02 5.36 3.14
C LEU A 155 -25.10 4.23 2.09
N SER A 156 -25.36 4.60 0.83
CA SER A 156 -25.30 3.65 -0.28
C SER A 156 -23.85 3.18 -0.53
N GLN A 157 -23.68 2.01 -1.17
CA GLN A 157 -22.36 1.51 -1.50
C GLN A 157 -21.58 2.47 -2.42
N ASP A 158 -22.27 3.13 -3.37
CA ASP A 158 -21.64 4.12 -4.26
C ASP A 158 -21.14 5.34 -3.47
N ALA A 159 -21.93 5.86 -2.54
CA ALA A 159 -21.55 6.97 -1.67
C ALA A 159 -20.34 6.58 -0.78
N LEU A 160 -20.36 5.37 -0.22
CA LEU A 160 -19.24 4.83 0.54
C LEU A 160 -17.98 4.70 -0.31
N LEU A 161 -18.09 4.19 -1.55
CA LEU A 161 -16.95 4.04 -2.43
C LEU A 161 -16.35 5.41 -2.82
N GLN A 162 -17.17 6.41 -3.10
CA GLN A 162 -16.70 7.77 -3.37
C GLN A 162 -15.99 8.36 -2.15
N ALA A 163 -16.58 8.25 -0.96
CA ALA A 163 -15.97 8.73 0.27
C ALA A 163 -14.65 8.02 0.57
N THR A 164 -14.62 6.69 0.53
CA THR A 164 -13.41 5.91 0.83
C THR A 164 -12.31 6.14 -0.21
N SER A 165 -12.65 6.33 -1.49
CA SER A 165 -11.68 6.68 -2.53
C SER A 165 -11.05 8.05 -2.28
N ALA A 166 -11.84 9.06 -1.95
CA ALA A 166 -11.34 10.39 -1.61
C ALA A 166 -10.45 10.35 -0.36
N ILE A 167 -10.88 9.64 0.68
CA ILE A 167 -10.12 9.45 1.92
C ILE A 167 -8.79 8.74 1.63
N THR A 168 -8.79 7.67 0.85
CA THR A 168 -7.56 6.92 0.53
C THR A 168 -6.55 7.81 -0.20
N HIS A 169 -6.97 8.58 -1.20
CA HIS A 169 -6.09 9.54 -1.88
C HIS A 169 -5.54 10.58 -0.90
N TYR A 170 -6.39 11.15 -0.07
CA TYR A 170 -5.98 12.14 0.93
C TYR A 170 -4.94 11.55 1.90
N LEU A 171 -5.15 10.34 2.41
CA LEU A 171 -4.23 9.64 3.29
C LEU A 171 -2.85 9.44 2.65
N PHE A 172 -2.79 9.05 1.38
CA PHE A 172 -1.53 8.90 0.66
C PHE A 172 -0.74 10.22 0.58
N TYR A 173 -1.41 11.35 0.35
CA TYR A 173 -0.74 12.65 0.36
C TYR A 173 -0.30 13.06 1.76
N ARG A 174 -1.18 12.95 2.75
CA ARG A 174 -0.87 13.32 4.13
C ARG A 174 0.21 12.44 4.77
N SER A 175 0.44 11.24 4.21
CA SER A 175 1.56 10.40 4.64
C SER A 175 2.92 11.08 4.44
N LEU A 176 3.10 11.85 3.37
CA LEU A 176 4.34 12.60 3.13
C LEU A 176 4.55 13.68 4.18
N ASP A 177 3.49 14.44 4.50
CA ASP A 177 3.58 15.48 5.54
C ASP A 177 3.97 14.86 6.90
N CYS A 178 3.36 13.72 7.25
CA CYS A 178 3.67 13.02 8.50
C CYS A 178 5.13 12.49 8.54
N ILE A 179 5.67 12.06 7.39
CA ILE A 179 7.06 11.62 7.28
C ILE A 179 8.02 12.80 7.41
N GLU A 180 7.69 13.93 6.77
CA GLU A 180 8.53 15.13 6.74
C GLU A 180 8.48 15.88 8.08
N TYR A 181 7.31 15.92 8.71
CA TYR A 181 7.06 16.63 9.97
C TYR A 181 6.48 15.70 11.06
N PRO A 182 7.24 14.71 11.55
CA PRO A 182 6.72 13.72 12.49
C PRO A 182 6.28 14.33 13.83
N GLY A 183 6.81 15.52 14.18
CA GLY A 183 6.37 16.28 15.35
C GLY A 183 4.95 16.86 15.23
N GLU A 184 4.41 16.96 14.04
CA GLU A 184 3.04 17.46 13.76
C GLU A 184 2.01 16.32 13.62
N ARG A 185 2.40 15.07 13.94
CA ARG A 185 1.54 13.88 13.77
C ARG A 185 0.16 14.06 14.40
N GLU A 186 0.08 14.58 15.62
CA GLU A 186 -1.21 14.76 16.31
C GLU A 186 -2.14 15.71 15.56
N GLN A 187 -1.59 16.81 15.06
CA GLN A 187 -2.35 17.78 14.23
C GLN A 187 -2.79 17.13 12.91
N ILE A 188 -1.90 16.40 12.24
CA ILE A 188 -2.19 15.68 10.99
C ILE A 188 -3.32 14.66 11.18
N VAL A 189 -3.29 13.92 12.29
CA VAL A 189 -4.37 12.99 12.67
C VAL A 189 -5.69 13.74 12.86
N ALA A 190 -5.70 14.85 13.62
CA ALA A 190 -6.91 15.61 13.90
C ALA A 190 -7.54 16.18 12.61
N GLU A 191 -6.74 16.76 11.73
CA GLU A 191 -7.17 17.26 10.42
C GLU A 191 -7.72 16.13 9.53
N THR A 192 -7.05 14.97 9.55
CA THR A 192 -7.48 13.79 8.79
C THR A 192 -8.81 13.25 9.30
N VAL A 193 -9.00 13.15 10.60
CA VAL A 193 -10.28 12.75 11.22
C VAL A 193 -11.40 13.71 10.81
N HIS A 194 -11.12 15.03 10.85
CA HIS A 194 -12.08 16.03 10.39
C HIS A 194 -12.46 15.83 8.91
N PHE A 195 -11.47 15.64 8.06
CA PHE A 195 -11.69 15.37 6.63
C PHE A 195 -12.52 14.09 6.41
N MET A 196 -12.18 12.99 7.07
CA MET A 196 -12.91 11.71 6.95
C MET A 196 -14.37 11.86 7.35
N ARG A 197 -14.65 12.54 8.47
CA ARG A 197 -16.01 12.81 8.94
C ARG A 197 -16.78 13.68 7.95
N ALA A 198 -16.15 14.73 7.42
CA ALA A 198 -16.77 15.60 6.42
C ALA A 198 -17.15 14.84 5.14
N GLN A 199 -16.34 13.87 4.69
CA GLN A 199 -16.68 13.04 3.54
C GLN A 199 -17.94 12.21 3.80
N PHE A 200 -18.01 11.50 4.91
CA PHE A 200 -19.18 10.66 5.21
C PHE A 200 -20.47 11.50 5.44
N LEU A 201 -20.36 12.62 6.16
CA LEU A 201 -21.49 13.53 6.39
C LEU A 201 -21.98 14.17 5.08
N GLY A 202 -21.04 14.62 4.23
CA GLY A 202 -21.37 15.22 2.94
C GLY A 202 -22.07 14.23 2.01
N MET A 203 -21.59 12.97 1.95
CA MET A 203 -22.25 11.93 1.15
C MET A 203 -23.66 11.62 1.68
N GLY A 204 -23.86 11.61 3.00
CA GLY A 204 -25.19 11.43 3.60
C GLY A 204 -26.17 12.54 3.23
N ALA A 205 -25.71 13.79 3.20
CA ALA A 205 -26.53 14.95 2.85
C ALA A 205 -26.92 15.02 1.36
N LEU A 206 -26.15 14.36 0.49
CA LEU A 206 -26.37 14.34 -0.97
C LEU A 206 -27.22 13.18 -1.45
N GLN A 207 -27.60 12.25 -0.58
CA GLN A 207 -28.47 11.14 -0.97
C GLN A 207 -29.90 11.62 -1.19
N PRO A 208 -30.55 11.23 -2.28
CA PRO A 208 -31.98 11.50 -2.47
C PRO A 208 -32.79 10.80 -1.36
N SER A 209 -33.75 11.52 -0.81
CA SER A 209 -34.70 11.03 0.19
C SER A 209 -35.58 9.93 -0.36
#